data_4dc004b1b05c8b36a9de896a22a6cda1
#
_entry.id   4dc004b1b05c8b36a9de896a22a6cda1
#
_cell.length_a   1.000
_cell.length_b   1.000
_cell.length_c   1.000
_cell.angle_alpha   90.00
_cell.angle_beta   90.00
_cell.angle_gamma   90.00
#
_symmetry.space_group_name_H-M   'P 1'
#
loop_
_entity.id
_entity.type
_entity.pdbx_description
1 polymer ?
#
loop_
_entity_poly.entity_id
_entity_poly.type
_entity_poly.pdbx_seq_one_letter_code
_entity_poly.pdbx_strand_id
1 'polypeptide(L)'
;MAETNSRRRVAVLGGNRIPFARSDGAYANASNQDMFTAALDGLIDRFNLKGEKLDMVIGGAVLKHSRDFNLMRECALGTSLSPYTTAFDLQQACGTGLQSAIAAADGIAAGRYEVAAAGGVDTASDAPIALGNDLRQVLLGLRRAKSNVDRLKLVGKLPAAVGVEIPVNSEARTGMSMG
;
A
#
# COMPACT_ATOMS: atom_id res chain seq x y z
N MET A 1 23.99 -38.11 5.75
CA MET A 1 22.84 -37.81 6.63
C MET A 1 22.17 -36.60 6.06
N ALA A 2 20.96 -36.74 5.51
CA ALA A 2 20.18 -35.59 5.07
C ALA A 2 19.68 -34.87 6.34
N GLU A 3 20.17 -33.66 6.60
CA GLU A 3 19.56 -32.79 7.60
C GLU A 3 18.09 -32.62 7.21
N THR A 4 17.20 -33.14 8.01
CA THR A 4 15.78 -32.80 7.93
C THR A 4 15.68 -31.31 8.25
N ASN A 5 15.62 -30.48 7.20
CA ASN A 5 15.35 -29.07 7.30
C ASN A 5 13.91 -28.92 7.81
N SER A 6 13.73 -29.05 9.15
CA SER A 6 12.43 -28.87 9.77
C SER A 6 12.10 -27.40 9.70
N ARG A 7 11.23 -27.00 8.76
CA ARG A 7 10.69 -25.65 8.69
C ARG A 7 10.11 -25.28 10.06
N ARG A 8 10.39 -24.08 10.55
CA ARG A 8 9.80 -23.57 11.78
C ARG A 8 8.28 -23.57 11.65
N ARG A 9 7.59 -23.92 12.72
CA ARG A 9 6.13 -23.78 12.79
C ARG A 9 5.80 -22.30 12.99
N VAL A 10 4.75 -21.85 12.31
CA VAL A 10 4.26 -20.47 12.40
C VAL A 10 2.95 -20.47 13.19
N ALA A 11 2.83 -19.58 14.16
CA ALA A 11 1.61 -19.39 14.94
C ALA A 11 0.95 -18.07 14.56
N VAL A 12 -0.36 -18.08 14.36
CA VAL A 12 -1.18 -16.89 14.27
C VAL A 12 -1.69 -16.56 15.67
N LEU A 13 -1.21 -15.47 16.26
CA LEU A 13 -1.51 -15.09 17.64
C LEU A 13 -2.85 -14.35 17.76
N GLY A 14 -3.25 -13.66 16.71
CA GLY A 14 -4.51 -12.94 16.63
C GLY A 14 -4.49 -11.84 15.60
N GLY A 15 -5.51 -11.00 15.59
CA GLY A 15 -5.66 -9.92 14.64
C GLY A 15 -6.51 -8.78 15.18
N ASN A 16 -6.52 -7.69 14.41
CA ASN A 16 -7.38 -6.55 14.62
C ASN A 16 -7.90 -6.06 13.28
N ARG A 17 -9.00 -5.33 13.30
CA ARG A 17 -9.58 -4.69 12.11
C ARG A 17 -10.40 -3.48 12.49
N ILE A 18 -10.53 -2.53 11.59
CA ILE A 18 -11.57 -1.52 11.65
C ILE A 18 -12.90 -2.12 11.13
N PRO A 19 -14.06 -1.61 11.54
CA PRO A 19 -15.34 -2.01 10.96
C PRO A 19 -15.40 -1.81 9.45
N PHE A 20 -16.13 -2.65 8.73
CA PHE A 20 -16.47 -2.37 7.34
C PHE A 20 -17.42 -1.18 7.26
N ALA A 21 -17.18 -0.29 6.32
CA ALA A 21 -18.07 0.80 6.02
C ALA A 21 -18.40 0.82 4.52
N ARG A 22 -19.59 1.34 4.22
CA ARG A 22 -19.99 1.61 2.83
C ARG A 22 -19.12 2.72 2.26
N SER A 23 -18.80 2.64 0.96
CA SER A 23 -18.14 3.74 0.24
C SER A 23 -18.91 5.05 0.44
N ASP A 24 -18.19 6.14 0.53
CA ASP A 24 -18.72 7.49 0.76
C ASP A 24 -19.53 7.63 2.07
N GLY A 25 -19.31 6.70 3.00
CA GLY A 25 -19.93 6.69 4.33
C GLY A 25 -19.02 7.22 5.43
N ALA A 26 -18.93 6.49 6.55
CA ALA A 26 -18.19 6.91 7.74
C ALA A 26 -16.69 7.18 7.49
N TYR A 27 -16.09 6.53 6.50
CA TYR A 27 -14.68 6.68 6.14
C TYR A 27 -14.46 7.46 4.83
N ALA A 28 -15.43 8.27 4.40
CA ALA A 28 -15.36 9.01 3.13
C ALA A 28 -14.08 9.85 2.97
N ASN A 29 -13.54 10.36 4.08
CA ASN A 29 -12.34 11.20 4.10
C ASN A 29 -11.10 10.49 4.71
N ALA A 30 -11.19 9.19 4.97
CA ALA A 30 -10.08 8.42 5.52
C ALA A 30 -9.25 7.81 4.39
N SER A 31 -7.94 8.01 4.44
CA SER A 31 -7.00 7.38 3.52
C SER A 31 -6.71 5.92 3.90
N ASN A 32 -6.11 5.16 2.98
CA ASN A 32 -5.58 3.84 3.29
C ASN A 32 -4.59 3.89 4.45
N GLN A 33 -3.76 4.92 4.52
CA GLN A 33 -2.80 5.10 5.61
C GLN A 33 -3.51 5.28 6.96
N ASP A 34 -4.52 6.14 7.05
CA ASP A 34 -5.28 6.35 8.28
C ASP A 34 -5.93 5.07 8.78
N MET A 35 -6.58 4.33 7.87
CA MET A 35 -7.30 3.11 8.21
C MET A 35 -6.37 1.96 8.63
N PHE A 36 -5.25 1.76 7.92
CA PHE A 36 -4.31 0.70 8.30
C PHE A 36 -3.57 1.05 9.58
N THR A 37 -3.18 2.32 9.78
CA THR A 37 -2.58 2.80 11.03
C THR A 37 -3.51 2.54 12.22
N ALA A 38 -4.79 2.88 12.10
CA ALA A 38 -5.78 2.62 13.15
C ALA A 38 -5.95 1.12 13.46
N ALA A 39 -5.95 0.27 12.41
CA ALA A 39 -6.01 -1.18 12.59
C ALA A 39 -4.75 -1.72 13.29
N LEU A 40 -3.58 -1.19 12.93
CA LEU A 40 -2.30 -1.59 13.51
C LEU A 40 -2.16 -1.09 14.95
N ASP A 41 -2.60 0.13 15.27
CA ASP A 41 -2.63 0.63 16.64
C ASP A 41 -3.52 -0.23 17.55
N GLY A 42 -4.70 -0.62 17.07
CA GLY A 42 -5.55 -1.53 17.83
C GLY A 42 -4.92 -2.94 18.03
N LEU A 43 -4.04 -3.38 17.13
CA LEU A 43 -3.25 -4.60 17.32
C LEU A 43 -2.16 -4.38 18.37
N ILE A 44 -1.48 -3.24 18.34
CA ILE A 44 -0.44 -2.84 19.29
C ILE A 44 -1.01 -2.79 20.70
N ASP A 45 -2.16 -2.16 20.89
CA ASP A 45 -2.83 -2.08 22.18
C ASP A 45 -3.25 -3.47 22.69
N ARG A 46 -3.81 -4.29 21.80
CA ARG A 46 -4.28 -5.64 22.13
C ARG A 46 -3.17 -6.56 22.64
N PHE A 47 -1.97 -6.44 22.08
CA PHE A 47 -0.83 -7.29 22.39
C PHE A 47 0.26 -6.58 23.21
N ASN A 48 -0.02 -5.36 23.68
CA ASN A 48 0.90 -4.55 24.48
C ASN A 48 2.28 -4.35 23.82
N LEU A 49 2.27 -3.99 22.53
CA LEU A 49 3.46 -3.86 21.70
C LEU A 49 4.00 -2.42 21.62
N LYS A 50 3.54 -1.52 22.48
CA LYS A 50 3.97 -0.12 22.48
C LYS A 50 5.48 -0.01 22.73
N GLY A 51 6.18 0.65 21.79
CA GLY A 51 7.64 0.79 21.82
C GLY A 51 8.41 -0.44 21.34
N GLU A 52 7.72 -1.58 21.13
CA GLU A 52 8.35 -2.81 20.66
C GLU A 52 8.73 -2.72 19.17
N LYS A 53 9.79 -3.42 18.81
CA LYS A 53 10.21 -3.60 17.43
C LYS A 53 9.65 -4.91 16.89
N LEU A 54 8.78 -4.84 15.90
CA LEU A 54 8.48 -6.01 15.07
C LEU A 54 9.58 -6.19 14.00
N ASP A 55 9.89 -7.42 13.66
CA ASP A 55 10.86 -7.69 12.60
C ASP A 55 10.34 -7.22 11.24
N MET A 56 8.99 -7.37 11.03
CA MET A 56 8.40 -6.98 9.76
C MET A 56 6.91 -6.61 9.90
N VAL A 57 6.52 -5.56 9.19
CA VAL A 57 5.11 -5.26 8.84
C VAL A 57 4.96 -5.42 7.33
N ILE A 58 4.07 -6.30 6.90
CA ILE A 58 3.82 -6.60 5.48
C ILE A 58 2.36 -6.31 5.17
N GLY A 59 2.10 -5.57 4.12
CA GLY A 59 0.74 -5.31 3.72
C GLY A 59 0.64 -4.59 2.39
N GLY A 60 -0.50 -4.04 2.10
CA GLY A 60 -0.69 -3.26 0.90
C GLY A 60 -2.14 -2.86 0.65
N ALA A 61 -2.32 -2.15 -0.44
CA ALA A 61 -3.59 -1.71 -0.94
C ALA A 61 -3.61 -1.84 -2.47
N VAL A 62 -4.78 -2.03 -3.05
CA VAL A 62 -4.96 -2.02 -4.51
C VAL A 62 -5.05 -0.59 -5.02
N LEU A 63 -5.91 0.21 -4.40
CA LEU A 63 -6.12 1.61 -4.76
C LEU A 63 -5.14 2.50 -4.00
N LYS A 64 -3.96 2.73 -4.57
CA LYS A 64 -2.90 3.54 -3.96
C LYS A 64 -2.66 4.84 -4.71
N HIS A 65 -2.55 5.94 -3.98
CA HIS A 65 -2.07 7.21 -4.49
C HIS A 65 -0.53 7.24 -4.62
N SER A 66 0.00 8.24 -5.30
CA SER A 66 1.45 8.47 -5.34
C SER A 66 2.07 8.75 -3.97
N ARG A 67 1.29 9.20 -2.98
CA ARG A 67 1.71 9.34 -1.58
C ARG A 67 1.92 8.00 -0.87
N ASP A 68 1.34 6.92 -1.40
CA ASP A 68 1.30 5.59 -0.78
C ASP A 68 2.40 4.64 -1.32
N PHE A 69 3.47 5.16 -1.89
CA PHE A 69 4.56 4.32 -2.42
C PHE A 69 5.19 3.40 -1.37
N ASN A 70 5.18 3.80 -0.12
CA ASN A 70 5.70 3.02 1.00
C ASN A 70 4.66 2.98 2.11
N LEU A 71 3.44 2.60 1.76
CA LEU A 71 2.26 2.67 2.62
C LEU A 71 2.49 1.99 3.97
N MET A 72 2.97 0.75 3.95
CA MET A 72 3.17 0.00 5.19
C MET A 72 4.23 0.60 6.09
N ARG A 73 5.28 1.19 5.51
CA ARG A 73 6.30 1.88 6.29
C ARG A 73 5.75 3.14 6.95
N GLU A 74 4.98 3.93 6.22
CA GLU A 74 4.33 5.13 6.76
C GLU A 74 3.31 4.78 7.84
N CYS A 75 2.53 3.71 7.64
CA CYS A 75 1.61 3.21 8.66
C CYS A 75 2.36 2.75 9.93
N ALA A 76 3.44 1.99 9.79
CA ALA A 76 4.23 1.56 10.95
C ALA A 76 4.83 2.74 11.71
N LEU A 77 5.34 3.75 11.01
CA LEU A 77 5.85 5.00 11.61
C LEU A 77 4.76 5.86 12.24
N GLY A 78 3.52 5.75 11.77
CA GLY A 78 2.35 6.43 12.31
C GLY A 78 1.83 5.83 13.62
N THR A 79 2.36 4.68 14.05
CA THR A 79 1.96 3.98 15.28
C THR A 79 2.97 4.18 16.41
N SER A 80 2.65 3.61 17.57
CA SER A 80 3.55 3.57 18.73
C SER A 80 4.58 2.43 18.71
N LEU A 81 4.75 1.71 17.60
CA LEU A 81 5.85 0.76 17.41
C LEU A 81 7.20 1.47 17.39
N SER A 82 8.25 0.73 17.67
CA SER A 82 9.61 1.23 17.46
C SER A 82 9.81 1.67 16.01
N PRO A 83 10.41 2.85 15.74
CA PRO A 83 10.70 3.32 14.39
C PRO A 83 11.70 2.45 13.63
N TYR A 84 12.34 1.50 14.32
CA TYR A 84 13.21 0.48 13.72
C TYR A 84 12.45 -0.76 13.22
N THR A 85 11.13 -0.81 13.38
CA THR A 85 10.28 -1.84 12.75
C THR A 85 10.38 -1.70 11.24
N THR A 86 10.77 -2.76 10.55
CA THR A 86 10.84 -2.75 9.09
C THR A 86 9.47 -3.00 8.47
N ALA A 87 9.24 -2.47 7.28
CA ALA A 87 7.98 -2.69 6.58
C ALA A 87 8.16 -2.68 5.06
N PHE A 88 7.33 -3.41 4.34
CA PHE A 88 7.24 -3.31 2.89
C PHE A 88 5.81 -3.58 2.39
N ASP A 89 5.54 -3.04 1.21
CA ASP A 89 4.27 -3.21 0.51
C ASP A 89 4.33 -4.38 -0.46
N LEU A 90 3.23 -5.10 -0.57
CA LEU A 90 2.97 -5.99 -1.69
C LEU A 90 1.56 -5.76 -2.23
N GLN A 91 1.29 -6.26 -3.42
CA GLN A 91 -0.02 -6.14 -4.04
C GLN A 91 -0.35 -7.41 -4.84
N GLN A 92 -1.51 -7.98 -4.55
CA GLN A 92 -2.08 -9.11 -5.27
C GLN A 92 -3.60 -8.95 -5.38
N ALA A 93 -4.04 -7.85 -5.95
CA ALA A 93 -5.45 -7.50 -6.08
C ALA A 93 -6.22 -7.79 -4.76
N CYS A 94 -7.40 -8.39 -4.80
CA CYS A 94 -8.20 -8.72 -3.61
C CYS A 94 -7.52 -9.72 -2.66
N GLY A 95 -6.49 -10.43 -3.11
CA GLY A 95 -5.69 -11.36 -2.31
C GLY A 95 -4.56 -10.72 -1.51
N THR A 96 -4.36 -9.40 -1.58
CA THR A 96 -3.22 -8.68 -0.97
C THR A 96 -3.04 -9.00 0.51
N GLY A 97 -4.11 -8.94 1.31
CA GLY A 97 -4.03 -9.23 2.75
C GLY A 97 -3.64 -10.68 3.05
N LEU A 98 -4.18 -11.65 2.30
CA LEU A 98 -3.81 -13.06 2.44
C LEU A 98 -2.36 -13.29 2.01
N GLN A 99 -1.94 -12.72 0.88
CA GLN A 99 -0.57 -12.84 0.40
C GLN A 99 0.44 -12.22 1.37
N SER A 100 0.06 -11.13 2.06
CA SER A 100 0.87 -10.54 3.12
C SER A 100 1.08 -11.51 4.29
N ALA A 101 0.02 -12.22 4.70
CA ALA A 101 0.11 -13.23 5.74
C ALA A 101 0.97 -14.43 5.31
N ILE A 102 0.87 -14.88 4.05
CA ILE A 102 1.72 -15.94 3.49
C ILE A 102 3.18 -15.49 3.50
N ALA A 103 3.48 -14.28 3.03
CA ALA A 103 4.85 -13.77 2.99
C ALA A 103 5.47 -13.64 4.40
N ALA A 104 4.68 -13.22 5.40
CA ALA A 104 5.11 -13.19 6.79
C ALA A 104 5.40 -14.61 7.32
N ALA A 105 4.49 -15.56 7.07
CA ALA A 105 4.65 -16.95 7.48
C ALA A 105 5.88 -17.59 6.85
N ASP A 106 6.12 -17.38 5.55
CA ASP A 106 7.31 -17.88 4.86
C ASP A 106 8.60 -17.27 5.43
N GLY A 107 8.59 -15.99 5.77
CA GLY A 107 9.71 -15.33 6.41
C GLY A 107 10.04 -15.93 7.79
N ILE A 108 9.03 -16.21 8.60
CA ILE A 108 9.18 -16.85 9.92
C ILE A 108 9.64 -18.31 9.74
N ALA A 109 9.02 -19.07 8.85
CA ALA A 109 9.38 -20.46 8.58
C ALA A 109 10.83 -20.61 8.09
N ALA A 110 11.31 -19.62 7.31
CA ALA A 110 12.69 -19.54 6.83
C ALA A 110 13.68 -18.98 7.87
N GLY A 111 13.21 -18.57 9.05
CA GLY A 111 14.05 -17.98 10.10
C GLY A 111 14.54 -16.57 9.82
N ARG A 112 13.92 -15.85 8.89
CA ARG A 112 14.23 -14.43 8.61
C ARG A 112 13.58 -13.48 9.61
N TYR A 113 12.45 -13.87 10.17
CA TYR A 113 11.66 -13.13 11.15
C TYR A 113 11.34 -14.03 12.33
N GLU A 114 11.21 -13.46 13.51
CA GLU A 114 10.64 -14.11 14.69
C GLU A 114 9.17 -13.67 14.86
N VAL A 115 8.88 -12.39 14.61
CA VAL A 115 7.55 -11.82 14.74
C VAL A 115 7.24 -10.84 13.60
N ALA A 116 6.05 -10.97 13.03
CA ALA A 116 5.60 -10.08 11.96
C ALA A 116 4.11 -9.74 12.12
N ALA A 117 3.74 -8.56 11.64
CA ALA A 117 2.35 -8.20 11.40
C ALA A 117 2.06 -8.20 9.89
N ALA A 118 0.90 -8.70 9.50
CA ALA A 118 0.50 -8.77 8.10
C ALA A 118 -0.95 -8.34 7.91
N GLY A 119 -1.25 -7.66 6.80
CA GLY A 119 -2.62 -7.22 6.53
C GLY A 119 -2.81 -6.57 5.18
N GLY A 120 -3.95 -5.93 5.02
CA GLY A 120 -4.30 -5.16 3.83
C GLY A 120 -5.37 -4.13 4.15
N VAL A 121 -5.46 -3.13 3.31
CA VAL A 121 -6.43 -2.03 3.42
C VAL A 121 -6.82 -1.58 2.03
N ASP A 122 -8.06 -1.18 1.85
CA ASP A 122 -8.50 -0.47 0.66
C ASP A 122 -9.70 0.43 0.97
N THR A 123 -9.80 1.53 0.24
CA THR A 123 -10.99 2.38 0.22
C THR A 123 -11.32 2.81 -1.20
N ALA A 124 -12.57 2.63 -1.60
CA ALA A 124 -13.08 3.15 -2.86
C ALA A 124 -13.45 4.64 -2.78
N SER A 125 -13.64 5.18 -1.57
CA SER A 125 -13.96 6.59 -1.34
C SER A 125 -12.78 7.52 -1.63
N ASP A 126 -11.55 7.05 -1.40
CA ASP A 126 -10.30 7.77 -1.71
C ASP A 126 -9.61 7.11 -2.91
N ALA A 127 -10.34 6.94 -4.02
CA ALA A 127 -9.79 6.34 -5.22
C ALA A 127 -8.76 7.28 -5.88
N PRO A 128 -7.59 6.77 -6.31
CA PRO A 128 -6.58 7.58 -6.94
C PRO A 128 -7.06 8.11 -8.29
N ILE A 129 -6.93 9.42 -8.49
CA ILE A 129 -7.12 10.07 -9.78
C ILE A 129 -5.74 10.52 -10.26
N ALA A 130 -5.26 9.94 -11.34
CA ALA A 130 -3.96 10.22 -11.90
C ALA A 130 -4.06 11.17 -13.11
N LEU A 131 -2.99 11.88 -13.39
CA LEU A 131 -2.86 12.65 -14.61
C LEU A 131 -2.73 11.71 -15.80
N GLY A 132 -3.46 11.97 -16.87
CA GLY A 132 -3.29 11.28 -18.14
C GLY A 132 -1.85 11.40 -18.65
N ASN A 133 -1.40 10.42 -19.42
CA ASN A 133 -0.01 10.33 -19.86
C ASN A 133 0.46 11.60 -20.58
N ASP A 134 -0.37 12.18 -21.45
CA ASP A 134 0.01 13.37 -22.24
C ASP A 134 0.24 14.58 -21.33
N LEU A 135 -0.66 14.83 -20.38
CA LEU A 135 -0.50 15.90 -19.40
C LEU A 135 0.76 15.69 -18.55
N ARG A 136 0.97 14.47 -18.10
CA ARG A 136 2.17 14.09 -17.34
C ARG A 136 3.46 14.37 -18.13
N GLN A 137 3.50 14.02 -19.43
CA GLN A 137 4.66 14.27 -20.29
C GLN A 137 4.91 15.76 -20.49
N VAL A 138 3.87 16.57 -20.67
CA VAL A 138 3.99 18.03 -20.78
C VAL A 138 4.57 18.62 -19.49
N LEU A 139 4.05 18.22 -18.32
CA LEU A 139 4.53 18.72 -17.03
C LEU A 139 5.99 18.32 -16.76
N LEU A 140 6.36 17.08 -17.06
CA LEU A 140 7.75 16.62 -16.96
C LEU A 140 8.67 17.34 -17.94
N GLY A 141 8.17 17.64 -19.14
CA GLY A 141 8.87 18.46 -20.13
C GLY A 141 9.13 19.87 -19.64
N LEU A 142 8.13 20.52 -19.04
CA LEU A 142 8.27 21.85 -18.43
C LEU A 142 9.34 21.88 -17.34
N ARG A 143 9.41 20.85 -16.52
CA ARG A 143 10.47 20.73 -15.50
C ARG A 143 11.87 20.60 -16.11
N ARG A 144 12.00 19.94 -17.28
CA ARG A 144 13.29 19.73 -17.97
C ARG A 144 13.68 20.89 -18.88
N ALA A 145 12.75 21.74 -19.26
CA ALA A 145 12.98 22.84 -20.22
C ALA A 145 13.98 23.85 -19.68
N LYS A 146 15.06 24.08 -20.43
CA LYS A 146 16.13 25.02 -20.08
C LYS A 146 15.90 26.42 -20.64
N SER A 147 15.08 26.56 -21.69
CA SER A 147 14.79 27.85 -22.32
C SER A 147 13.33 28.27 -22.11
N ASN A 148 13.09 29.59 -22.12
CA ASN A 148 11.72 30.12 -22.03
C ASN A 148 10.90 29.79 -23.30
N VAL A 149 11.56 29.69 -24.46
CA VAL A 149 10.90 29.31 -25.73
C VAL A 149 10.38 27.86 -25.64
N ASP A 150 11.18 26.93 -25.13
CA ASP A 150 10.74 25.53 -24.94
C ASP A 150 9.61 25.43 -23.95
N ARG A 151 9.66 26.19 -22.84
CA ARG A 151 8.56 26.28 -21.87
C ARG A 151 7.27 26.76 -22.51
N LEU A 152 7.35 27.83 -23.30
CA LEU A 152 6.17 28.38 -23.96
C LEU A 152 5.54 27.39 -24.95
N LYS A 153 6.34 26.65 -25.71
CA LYS A 153 5.86 25.58 -26.60
C LYS A 153 5.14 24.48 -25.85
N LEU A 154 5.64 24.11 -24.68
CA LEU A 154 5.02 23.07 -23.83
C LEU A 154 3.72 23.58 -23.18
N VAL A 155 3.69 24.82 -22.71
CA VAL A 155 2.47 25.45 -22.18
C VAL A 155 1.37 25.49 -23.25
N GLY A 156 1.71 25.75 -24.49
CA GLY A 156 0.76 25.72 -25.61
C GLY A 156 0.13 24.35 -25.87
N LYS A 157 0.74 23.27 -25.38
CA LYS A 157 0.20 21.89 -25.48
C LYS A 157 -0.76 21.52 -24.35
N LEU A 158 -0.79 22.27 -23.23
CA LEU A 158 -1.59 21.94 -22.05
C LEU A 158 -3.07 21.73 -22.36
N PRO A 159 -3.76 22.61 -23.14
CA PRO A 159 -5.21 22.42 -23.37
C PRO A 159 -5.55 21.10 -24.06
N ALA A 160 -4.69 20.64 -24.97
CA ALA A 160 -4.90 19.38 -25.69
C ALA A 160 -4.45 18.14 -24.90
N ALA A 161 -3.62 18.34 -23.88
CA ALA A 161 -3.06 17.26 -23.06
C ALA A 161 -3.88 16.95 -21.80
N VAL A 162 -4.90 17.76 -21.49
CA VAL A 162 -5.73 17.56 -20.29
C VAL A 162 -6.44 16.22 -20.37
N GLY A 163 -6.14 15.35 -19.41
CA GLY A 163 -6.77 14.05 -19.26
C GLY A 163 -6.46 13.49 -17.87
N VAL A 164 -7.35 12.64 -17.39
CA VAL A 164 -7.21 11.94 -16.11
C VAL A 164 -7.32 10.44 -16.33
N GLU A 165 -6.61 9.68 -15.51
CA GLU A 165 -6.68 8.24 -15.43
C GLU A 165 -7.33 7.87 -14.11
N ILE A 166 -8.34 6.99 -14.16
CA ILE A 166 -9.03 6.46 -13.00
C ILE A 166 -8.89 4.94 -12.98
N PRO A 167 -8.87 4.29 -11.81
CA PRO A 167 -8.86 2.85 -11.73
C PRO A 167 -10.07 2.25 -12.44
N VAL A 168 -9.84 1.20 -13.21
CA VAL A 168 -10.88 0.41 -13.87
C VAL A 168 -10.91 -1.01 -13.31
N ASN A 169 -12.08 -1.64 -13.36
CA ASN A 169 -12.29 -2.98 -12.84
C ASN A 169 -12.04 -4.11 -13.87
N SER A 170 -11.31 -3.82 -14.93
CA SER A 170 -10.92 -4.76 -15.95
C SER A 170 -9.46 -4.64 -16.32
N GLU A 171 -8.86 -5.73 -16.76
CA GLU A 171 -7.50 -5.75 -17.26
C GLU A 171 -7.44 -5.17 -18.68
N ALA A 172 -6.61 -4.12 -18.87
CA ALA A 172 -6.50 -3.43 -20.16
C ALA A 172 -6.01 -4.34 -21.31
N ARG A 173 -5.22 -5.39 -21.01
CA ARG A 173 -4.64 -6.27 -22.02
C ARG A 173 -5.52 -7.47 -22.37
N THR A 174 -6.22 -8.02 -21.41
CA THR A 174 -7.02 -9.25 -21.59
C THR A 174 -8.51 -8.96 -21.71
N GLY A 175 -8.97 -7.78 -21.28
CA GLY A 175 -10.36 -7.41 -21.20
C GLY A 175 -11.13 -8.16 -20.11
N MET A 176 -10.45 -9.00 -19.30
CA MET A 176 -11.12 -9.73 -18.24
C MET A 176 -11.55 -8.79 -17.11
N SER A 177 -12.76 -8.98 -16.62
CA SER A 177 -13.28 -8.31 -15.44
C SER A 177 -12.67 -8.90 -14.17
N MET A 178 -12.49 -8.07 -13.14
CA MET A 178 -12.04 -8.50 -11.80
C MET A 178 -13.17 -9.05 -10.92
N GLY A 179 -14.39 -9.15 -11.47
CA GLY A 179 -15.59 -9.70 -10.79
C GLY A 179 -15.92 -11.11 -11.21
#